data_c51f4283e78e44afa8b1d43219554a74
#
_entry.id   c51f4283e78e44afa8b1d43219554a74
#
_cell.length_a   1.000
_cell.length_b   1.000
_cell.length_c   1.000
_cell.angle_alpha   90.00
_cell.angle_beta   90.00
_cell.angle_gamma   90.00
#
_symmetry.space_group_name_H-M   'P 1'
#
loop_
_entity.id
_entity.type
_entity.pdbx_description
1 polymer ?
#
loop_
_entity_poly.entity_id
_entity_poly.type
_entity_poly.pdbx_seq_one_letter_code
_entity_poly.pdbx_strand_id
1 'polypeptide(L)'
;MTMALSGLDIFKLLPKTNCGDCGVPTCMAFAMKLAQKKAELGDCPHASDEAKASLGAASEPPMRLVKIGGAGALEIGEETVMHRHEKTFFHQTGIAIELRTSEGLDHNRQKIDEIERLNIERVGEELSIDLIFLTHDSADSRDFVQTIETLKKDSKKGIILNCRERETLKEGLRLVNDDRPALFLQSEISEEDIELAKTNGTSLVLTASSFEDLERQVLASRQAGFNNLILNVEAANMGQQVQNNTILRRSALRQNFKPFGYPLFSFVRGESKNDILARASLQTCKYGSIIVLPEYDKAMLYTLFTLRQNIFTDPQKPIQVDPKVYPIGDPTAESPVFVTTNFSLTYFMVSGEIENSGISAHLVIVETEGQSVLTAWAAGKFDGEKIAKFVKDIKLEEQVKTRKIVIPGFVSQISGDLEENLPGWEVIVGCQEASDIPSFIKNFDLT
;
A
#
# COMPACT_ATOMS: atom_id res chain seq x y z
N MET A 1 -4.88 -19.53 -15.47
CA MET A 1 -4.19 -18.64 -16.43
C MET A 1 -5.27 -17.91 -17.20
N THR A 2 -5.57 -16.68 -16.87
CA THR A 2 -6.28 -15.78 -17.76
C THR A 2 -5.37 -15.58 -18.97
N MET A 3 -5.67 -16.21 -20.09
CA MET A 3 -4.96 -15.89 -21.31
C MET A 3 -5.30 -14.42 -21.63
N ALA A 4 -4.32 -13.54 -21.44
CA ALA A 4 -4.37 -12.25 -22.11
C ALA A 4 -4.70 -12.55 -23.57
N LEU A 5 -5.64 -11.78 -24.15
CA LEU A 5 -5.97 -11.95 -25.56
C LEU A 5 -4.68 -11.96 -26.35
N SER A 6 -4.44 -13.04 -27.08
CA SER A 6 -3.28 -13.09 -27.97
C SER A 6 -3.44 -12.02 -29.04
N GLY A 7 -2.34 -11.51 -29.60
CA GLY A 7 -2.41 -10.60 -30.73
C GLY A 7 -3.28 -11.13 -31.87
N LEU A 8 -3.36 -12.45 -32.02
CA LEU A 8 -4.24 -13.11 -33.00
C LEU A 8 -5.72 -12.99 -32.67
N ASP A 9 -6.10 -13.08 -31.39
CA ASP A 9 -7.50 -12.94 -30.97
C ASP A 9 -7.96 -11.50 -31.10
N ILE A 10 -7.09 -10.53 -30.76
CA ILE A 10 -7.32 -9.11 -30.98
C ILE A 10 -7.47 -8.82 -32.48
N PHE A 11 -6.59 -9.38 -33.31
CA PHE A 11 -6.63 -9.19 -34.76
C PHE A 11 -7.95 -9.69 -35.40
N LYS A 12 -8.56 -10.74 -34.87
CA LYS A 12 -9.86 -11.25 -35.35
C LYS A 12 -10.99 -10.20 -35.21
N LEU A 13 -10.90 -9.35 -34.19
CA LEU A 13 -11.88 -8.32 -33.87
C LEU A 13 -11.62 -6.97 -34.56
N LEU A 14 -10.42 -6.78 -35.13
CA LEU A 14 -10.07 -5.56 -35.88
C LEU A 14 -10.61 -5.59 -37.31
N PRO A 15 -10.79 -4.43 -37.96
CA PRO A 15 -11.41 -4.29 -39.28
C PRO A 15 -10.58 -4.91 -40.43
N LYS A 16 -9.31 -5.23 -40.20
CA LYS A 16 -8.37 -5.90 -41.15
C LYS A 16 -8.12 -5.09 -42.45
N THR A 17 -8.38 -3.81 -42.41
CA THR A 17 -8.22 -2.90 -43.56
C THR A 17 -6.77 -2.53 -43.88
N ASN A 18 -5.88 -2.67 -42.87
CA ASN A 18 -4.47 -2.26 -42.96
C ASN A 18 -4.30 -0.81 -43.46
N CYS A 19 -5.20 0.10 -43.07
CA CYS A 19 -5.24 1.47 -43.55
C CYS A 19 -4.07 2.36 -43.06
N GLY A 20 -3.46 1.99 -41.93
CA GLY A 20 -2.37 2.76 -41.31
C GLY A 20 -2.82 3.96 -40.48
N ASP A 21 -4.10 4.28 -40.41
CA ASP A 21 -4.65 5.46 -39.72
C ASP A 21 -4.39 5.48 -38.20
N CYS A 22 -4.14 4.29 -37.59
CA CYS A 22 -3.72 4.14 -36.20
C CYS A 22 -2.21 4.33 -36.00
N GLY A 23 -1.48 4.83 -36.99
CA GLY A 23 -0.01 5.00 -36.90
C GLY A 23 0.80 3.70 -37.01
N VAL A 24 0.15 2.57 -37.38
CA VAL A 24 0.79 1.27 -37.53
C VAL A 24 0.41 0.68 -38.90
N PRO A 25 1.36 0.15 -39.68
CA PRO A 25 1.13 -0.17 -41.08
C PRO A 25 0.16 -1.35 -41.31
N THR A 26 -0.08 -2.19 -40.33
CA THR A 26 -1.01 -3.33 -40.46
C THR A 26 -1.84 -3.53 -39.19
N CYS A 27 -3.09 -3.99 -39.35
CA CYS A 27 -3.95 -4.33 -38.22
C CYS A 27 -3.36 -5.45 -37.35
N MET A 28 -2.54 -6.35 -37.93
CA MET A 28 -1.83 -7.37 -37.14
C MET A 28 -0.76 -6.75 -36.23
N ALA A 29 0.04 -5.80 -36.77
CA ALA A 29 1.05 -5.11 -35.95
C ALA A 29 0.39 -4.24 -34.89
N PHE A 30 -0.76 -3.63 -35.17
CA PHE A 30 -1.57 -2.91 -34.19
C PHE A 30 -2.10 -3.86 -33.10
N ALA A 31 -2.64 -5.03 -33.47
CA ALA A 31 -3.09 -6.06 -32.55
C ALA A 31 -1.98 -6.54 -31.61
N MET A 32 -0.75 -6.69 -32.13
CA MET A 32 0.42 -7.05 -31.30
C MET A 32 0.80 -5.94 -30.31
N LYS A 33 0.73 -4.67 -30.73
CA LYS A 33 0.96 -3.52 -29.82
C LYS A 33 -0.11 -3.45 -28.73
N LEU A 34 -1.40 -3.67 -29.08
CA LEU A 34 -2.50 -3.76 -28.12
C LEU A 34 -2.28 -4.89 -27.11
N ALA A 35 -1.89 -6.09 -27.56
CA ALA A 35 -1.57 -7.23 -26.70
C ALA A 35 -0.40 -6.93 -25.72
N GLN A 36 0.55 -6.09 -26.15
CA GLN A 36 1.68 -5.62 -25.33
C GLN A 36 1.36 -4.37 -24.50
N LYS A 37 0.12 -3.87 -24.54
CA LYS A 37 -0.29 -2.59 -23.89
C LYS A 37 0.54 -1.38 -24.33
N LYS A 38 1.03 -1.37 -25.56
CA LYS A 38 1.81 -0.28 -26.18
C LYS A 38 0.99 0.60 -27.15
N ALA A 39 -0.30 0.34 -27.29
CA ALA A 39 -1.27 1.12 -28.05
C ALA A 39 -2.64 0.99 -27.38
N GLU A 40 -3.54 1.93 -27.66
CA GLU A 40 -4.93 1.90 -27.21
C GLU A 40 -5.88 1.61 -28.38
N LEU A 41 -6.99 0.92 -28.10
CA LEU A 41 -7.96 0.60 -29.15
C LEU A 41 -8.58 1.86 -29.78
N GLY A 42 -8.67 2.93 -28.99
CA GLY A 42 -9.13 4.25 -29.45
C GLY A 42 -8.29 4.85 -30.59
N ASP A 43 -7.04 4.41 -30.75
CA ASP A 43 -6.16 4.85 -31.84
C ASP A 43 -6.65 4.35 -33.22
N CYS A 44 -7.52 3.31 -33.26
CA CYS A 44 -8.09 2.80 -34.48
C CYS A 44 -9.46 3.45 -34.77
N PRO A 45 -9.58 4.39 -35.71
CA PRO A 45 -10.85 5.04 -36.04
C PRO A 45 -11.90 4.12 -36.66
N HIS A 46 -11.45 2.97 -37.18
CA HIS A 46 -12.30 1.99 -37.87
C HIS A 46 -12.69 0.78 -37.02
N ALA A 47 -12.34 0.78 -35.72
CA ALA A 47 -12.78 -0.28 -34.80
C ALA A 47 -14.29 -0.23 -34.60
N SER A 48 -14.99 -1.36 -34.85
CA SER A 48 -16.43 -1.45 -34.64
C SER A 48 -16.77 -1.31 -33.15
N ASP A 49 -18.00 -0.87 -32.85
CA ASP A 49 -18.46 -0.76 -31.47
C ASP A 49 -18.49 -2.11 -30.76
N GLU A 50 -18.71 -3.20 -31.51
CA GLU A 50 -18.65 -4.57 -31.03
C GLU A 50 -17.21 -4.98 -30.69
N ALA A 51 -16.25 -4.58 -31.51
CA ALA A 51 -14.81 -4.76 -31.22
C ALA A 51 -14.37 -3.93 -30.00
N LYS A 52 -14.82 -2.68 -29.89
CA LYS A 52 -14.58 -1.82 -28.73
C LYS A 52 -15.13 -2.41 -27.45
N ALA A 53 -16.37 -2.91 -27.49
CA ALA A 53 -17.00 -3.56 -26.34
C ALA A 53 -16.25 -4.86 -25.94
N SER A 54 -15.95 -5.72 -26.92
CA SER A 54 -15.28 -7.00 -26.66
C SER A 54 -13.84 -6.84 -26.20
N LEU A 55 -13.06 -5.96 -26.84
CA LEU A 55 -11.67 -5.70 -26.48
C LEU A 55 -11.56 -4.84 -25.21
N GLY A 56 -12.46 -3.88 -25.02
CA GLY A 56 -12.58 -3.12 -23.77
C GLY A 56 -12.85 -4.02 -22.58
N ALA A 57 -13.82 -4.94 -22.69
CA ALA A 57 -14.11 -5.92 -21.65
C ALA A 57 -12.94 -6.90 -21.39
N ALA A 58 -12.19 -7.24 -22.42
CA ALA A 58 -11.06 -8.17 -22.33
C ALA A 58 -9.76 -7.50 -21.85
N SER A 59 -9.58 -6.20 -22.09
CA SER A 59 -8.45 -5.41 -21.60
C SER A 59 -8.65 -4.91 -20.17
N GLU A 60 -9.87 -4.98 -19.66
CA GLU A 60 -10.20 -4.59 -18.29
C GLU A 60 -9.42 -5.47 -17.29
N PRO A 61 -8.74 -4.88 -16.30
CA PRO A 61 -8.01 -5.67 -15.31
C PRO A 61 -8.95 -6.64 -14.60
N PRO A 62 -8.47 -7.80 -14.14
CA PRO A 62 -9.30 -8.78 -13.45
C PRO A 62 -9.92 -8.21 -12.18
N MET A 63 -9.23 -7.28 -11.52
CA MET A 63 -9.76 -6.48 -10.40
C MET A 63 -9.54 -5.00 -10.69
N ARG A 64 -10.58 -4.21 -10.47
CA ARG A 64 -10.56 -2.77 -10.69
C ARG A 64 -9.83 -2.03 -9.59
N LEU A 65 -9.17 -0.93 -9.95
CA LEU A 65 -8.64 0.05 -9.01
C LEU A 65 -9.77 0.93 -8.48
N VAL A 66 -9.78 1.14 -7.18
CA VAL A 66 -10.62 2.13 -6.50
C VAL A 66 -9.74 3.02 -5.65
N LYS A 67 -10.04 4.33 -5.66
CA LYS A 67 -9.31 5.34 -4.89
C LYS A 67 -10.25 6.04 -3.93
N ILE A 68 -9.85 6.16 -2.66
CA ILE A 68 -10.59 6.86 -1.61
C ILE A 68 -9.69 7.91 -0.98
N GLY A 69 -10.17 9.13 -0.89
CA GLY A 69 -9.41 10.27 -0.39
C GLY A 69 -8.97 11.24 -1.47
N GLY A 70 -8.46 12.40 -1.08
CA GLY A 70 -7.94 13.44 -1.97
C GLY A 70 -6.48 13.21 -2.36
N ALA A 71 -5.62 14.19 -2.07
CA ALA A 71 -4.18 14.06 -2.26
C ALA A 71 -3.60 13.01 -1.30
N GLY A 72 -2.97 11.97 -1.82
CA GLY A 72 -2.54 10.83 -1.01
C GLY A 72 -3.63 9.76 -0.82
N ALA A 73 -4.59 9.68 -1.75
CA ALA A 73 -5.69 8.72 -1.71
C ALA A 73 -5.21 7.29 -1.48
N LEU A 74 -5.95 6.55 -0.66
CA LEU A 74 -5.79 5.11 -0.56
C LEU A 74 -6.18 4.46 -1.89
N GLU A 75 -5.27 3.69 -2.47
CA GLU A 75 -5.50 2.88 -3.65
C GLU A 75 -5.71 1.42 -3.23
N ILE A 76 -6.75 0.78 -3.76
CA ILE A 76 -7.12 -0.61 -3.50
C ILE A 76 -7.57 -1.31 -4.78
N GLY A 77 -7.33 -2.61 -4.88
CA GLY A 77 -7.67 -3.39 -6.09
C GLY A 77 -6.46 -3.70 -6.95
N GLU A 78 -6.65 -3.85 -8.26
CA GLU A 78 -5.65 -4.22 -9.28
C GLU A 78 -4.88 -5.52 -9.00
N GLU A 79 -5.31 -6.30 -8.04
CA GLU A 79 -4.66 -7.56 -7.69
C GLU A 79 -4.73 -8.58 -8.82
N THR A 80 -3.64 -9.28 -9.04
CA THR A 80 -3.49 -10.21 -10.18
C THR A 80 -3.21 -11.65 -9.78
N VAL A 81 -2.92 -11.91 -8.50
CA VAL A 81 -2.54 -13.24 -8.00
C VAL A 81 -3.40 -13.69 -6.83
N MET A 82 -3.52 -15.00 -6.67
CA MET A 82 -4.20 -15.60 -5.51
C MET A 82 -3.28 -15.66 -4.28
N HIS A 83 -2.00 -15.91 -4.49
CA HIS A 83 -1.08 -16.18 -3.41
C HIS A 83 0.15 -15.27 -3.52
N ARG A 84 0.56 -14.68 -2.40
CA ARG A 84 1.69 -13.76 -2.36
C ARG A 84 3.01 -14.35 -2.85
N HIS A 85 3.20 -15.67 -2.80
CA HIS A 85 4.40 -16.30 -3.32
C HIS A 85 4.46 -16.36 -4.86
N GLU A 86 3.33 -16.13 -5.55
CA GLU A 86 3.29 -16.01 -7.01
C GLU A 86 3.83 -14.63 -7.44
N LYS A 87 3.50 -13.59 -6.67
CA LYS A 87 3.92 -12.19 -6.84
C LYS A 87 3.47 -11.39 -5.63
N THR A 88 4.17 -10.31 -5.30
CA THR A 88 3.73 -9.34 -4.29
C THR A 88 2.29 -8.89 -4.55
N PHE A 89 1.49 -8.75 -3.50
CA PHE A 89 0.21 -8.07 -3.58
C PHE A 89 0.44 -6.58 -3.86
N PHE A 90 -0.46 -5.95 -4.63
CA PHE A 90 -0.26 -4.58 -5.11
C PHE A 90 -0.55 -3.54 -4.06
N HIS A 91 -1.78 -3.56 -3.51
CA HIS A 91 -2.26 -2.51 -2.63
C HIS A 91 -2.49 -3.06 -1.23
N GLN A 92 -1.93 -2.37 -0.24
CA GLN A 92 -2.08 -2.75 1.15
C GLN A 92 -3.55 -2.66 1.60
N THR A 93 -3.93 -3.51 2.56
CA THR A 93 -5.23 -3.42 3.21
C THR A 93 -5.36 -2.09 3.93
N GLY A 94 -6.36 -1.28 3.55
CA GLY A 94 -6.71 -0.04 4.23
C GLY A 94 -7.33 -0.34 5.60
N ILE A 95 -6.82 0.28 6.65
CA ILE A 95 -7.33 0.17 8.02
C ILE A 95 -8.13 1.42 8.33
N ALA A 96 -9.42 1.24 8.61
CA ALA A 96 -10.34 2.29 9.01
C ALA A 96 -10.73 2.16 10.49
N ILE A 97 -10.91 3.30 11.17
CA ILE A 97 -11.49 3.36 12.51
C ILE A 97 -12.91 3.91 12.43
N GLU A 98 -13.85 3.25 13.10
CA GLU A 98 -15.22 3.72 13.18
C GLU A 98 -15.36 4.87 14.18
N LEU A 99 -15.98 5.95 13.72
CA LEU A 99 -16.52 7.02 14.54
C LEU A 99 -18.05 6.96 14.46
N ARG A 100 -18.71 7.25 15.57
CA ARG A 100 -20.17 7.27 15.68
C ARG A 100 -20.67 8.63 16.14
N THR A 101 -21.68 9.15 15.48
CA THR A 101 -22.25 10.45 15.89
C THR A 101 -22.88 10.38 17.27
N SER A 102 -23.41 9.22 17.69
CA SER A 102 -23.97 8.99 19.03
C SER A 102 -22.95 9.11 20.17
N GLU A 103 -21.64 9.03 19.89
CA GLU A 103 -20.59 9.21 20.91
C GLU A 103 -20.34 10.71 21.23
N GLY A 104 -20.87 11.62 20.42
CA GLY A 104 -20.75 13.06 20.60
C GLY A 104 -19.51 13.68 19.97
N LEU A 105 -19.59 14.96 19.63
CA LEU A 105 -18.59 15.68 18.86
C LEU A 105 -17.22 15.76 19.55
N ASP A 106 -17.21 16.01 20.87
CA ASP A 106 -15.95 16.14 21.62
C ASP A 106 -15.20 14.82 21.69
N HIS A 107 -15.92 13.71 21.86
CA HIS A 107 -15.31 12.37 21.84
C HIS A 107 -14.75 12.04 20.45
N ASN A 108 -15.50 12.32 19.39
CA ASN A 108 -15.04 12.12 18.03
C ASN A 108 -13.82 12.99 17.70
N ARG A 109 -13.78 14.24 18.18
CA ARG A 109 -12.60 15.10 18.00
C ARG A 109 -11.36 14.54 18.68
N GLN A 110 -11.50 14.01 19.89
CA GLN A 110 -10.39 13.34 20.58
C GLN A 110 -9.89 12.12 19.79
N LYS A 111 -10.80 11.26 19.32
CA LYS A 111 -10.44 10.11 18.48
C LYS A 111 -9.74 10.51 17.18
N ILE A 112 -10.20 11.56 16.51
CA ILE A 112 -9.57 12.11 15.31
C ILE A 112 -8.12 12.52 15.59
N ASP A 113 -7.91 13.23 16.70
CA ASP A 113 -6.58 13.67 17.14
C ASP A 113 -5.66 12.46 17.44
N GLU A 114 -6.16 11.42 18.10
CA GLU A 114 -5.43 10.18 18.34
C GLU A 114 -5.07 9.45 17.05
N ILE A 115 -5.97 9.40 16.07
CA ILE A 115 -5.77 8.80 14.75
C ILE A 115 -4.68 9.53 13.98
N GLU A 116 -4.72 10.87 13.96
CA GLU A 116 -3.75 11.70 13.22
C GLU A 116 -2.34 11.66 13.85
N ARG A 117 -2.26 11.56 15.18
CA ARG A 117 -0.98 11.45 15.89
C ARG A 117 -0.34 10.08 15.82
N LEU A 118 -1.09 9.05 15.41
CA LEU A 118 -0.54 7.70 15.29
C LEU A 118 0.31 7.59 14.02
N ASN A 119 1.60 7.74 14.21
CA ASN A 119 2.61 7.44 13.21
C ASN A 119 3.66 6.52 13.83
N ILE A 120 3.88 5.38 13.21
CA ILE A 120 4.82 4.36 13.69
C ILE A 120 5.86 4.13 12.58
N GLU A 121 7.10 4.50 12.85
CA GLU A 121 8.19 4.15 11.95
C GLU A 121 8.61 2.69 12.22
N ARG A 122 8.61 1.88 11.17
CA ARG A 122 9.09 0.49 11.24
C ARG A 122 9.76 0.10 9.93
N VAL A 123 11.01 -0.30 10.01
CA VAL A 123 11.82 -0.73 8.84
C VAL A 123 11.90 0.37 7.76
N GLY A 124 12.00 1.65 8.20
CA GLY A 124 12.06 2.79 7.28
C GLY A 124 10.74 3.18 6.62
N GLU A 125 9.62 2.54 6.99
CA GLU A 125 8.29 2.89 6.52
C GLU A 125 7.47 3.54 7.64
N GLU A 126 6.74 4.60 7.28
CA GLU A 126 5.75 5.22 8.17
C GLU A 126 4.42 4.48 8.07
N LEU A 127 3.97 3.95 9.21
CA LEU A 127 2.74 3.17 9.31
C LEU A 127 1.69 3.98 10.05
N SER A 128 0.56 4.21 9.41
CA SER A 128 -0.55 4.99 9.96
C SER A 128 -1.90 4.37 9.59
N ILE A 129 -2.97 4.86 10.23
CA ILE A 129 -4.35 4.57 9.85
C ILE A 129 -4.62 5.24 8.49
N ASP A 130 -5.38 4.55 7.63
CA ASP A 130 -5.62 5.01 6.27
C ASP A 130 -6.94 5.76 6.13
N LEU A 131 -7.98 5.33 6.86
CA LEU A 131 -9.35 5.77 6.66
C LEU A 131 -10.07 6.02 7.99
N ILE A 132 -11.10 6.86 7.93
CA ILE A 132 -12.10 7.04 8.99
C ILE A 132 -13.46 6.59 8.44
N PHE A 133 -14.14 5.72 9.17
CA PHE A 133 -15.49 5.26 8.86
C PHE A 133 -16.48 5.99 9.77
N LEU A 134 -17.26 6.92 9.21
CA LEU A 134 -18.21 7.71 9.98
C LEU A 134 -19.62 7.12 9.88
N THR A 135 -20.15 6.65 11.00
CA THR A 135 -21.52 6.17 11.16
C THR A 135 -22.42 7.25 11.76
N HIS A 136 -23.48 7.61 11.04
CA HIS A 136 -24.56 8.43 11.59
C HIS A 136 -25.57 7.54 12.29
N ASP A 137 -25.61 7.62 13.61
CA ASP A 137 -26.49 6.85 14.49
C ASP A 137 -27.09 7.68 15.65
N SER A 138 -26.88 9.01 15.65
CA SER A 138 -27.58 9.95 16.51
C SER A 138 -28.93 10.37 15.90
N ALA A 139 -29.79 10.96 16.73
CA ALA A 139 -31.10 11.46 16.30
C ALA A 139 -31.04 12.84 15.61
N ASP A 140 -29.91 13.54 15.72
CA ASP A 140 -29.73 14.89 15.17
C ASP A 140 -28.79 14.85 13.95
N SER A 141 -29.30 15.19 12.78
CA SER A 141 -28.54 15.26 11.52
C SER A 141 -27.36 16.25 11.59
N ARG A 142 -27.43 17.26 12.46
CA ARG A 142 -26.36 18.23 12.68
C ARG A 142 -25.10 17.58 13.21
N ASP A 143 -25.20 16.53 14.02
CA ASP A 143 -24.05 15.83 14.57
C ASP A 143 -23.18 15.22 13.46
N PHE A 144 -23.83 14.72 12.40
CA PHE A 144 -23.13 14.17 11.24
C PHE A 144 -22.36 15.25 10.47
N VAL A 145 -23.04 16.35 10.18
CA VAL A 145 -22.44 17.48 9.46
C VAL A 145 -21.27 18.08 10.24
N GLN A 146 -21.43 18.34 11.55
CA GLN A 146 -20.38 18.88 12.40
C GLN A 146 -19.18 17.94 12.54
N THR A 147 -19.43 16.63 12.59
CA THR A 147 -18.34 15.64 12.62
C THR A 147 -17.56 15.65 11.29
N ILE A 148 -18.25 15.77 10.16
CA ILE A 148 -17.59 15.90 8.84
C ILE A 148 -16.77 17.19 8.73
N GLU A 149 -17.32 18.33 9.21
CA GLU A 149 -16.57 19.60 9.26
C GLU A 149 -15.30 19.48 10.09
N THR A 150 -15.38 18.77 11.22
CA THR A 150 -14.22 18.49 12.08
C THR A 150 -13.21 17.60 11.36
N LEU A 151 -13.67 16.53 10.70
CA LEU A 151 -12.81 15.65 9.90
C LEU A 151 -12.08 16.42 8.79
N LYS A 152 -12.80 17.24 8.04
CA LYS A 152 -12.22 18.04 6.96
C LYS A 152 -11.15 19.03 7.46
N LYS A 153 -11.33 19.57 8.65
CA LYS A 153 -10.40 20.52 9.25
C LYS A 153 -9.17 19.86 9.87
N ASP A 154 -9.40 18.77 10.59
CA ASP A 154 -8.42 18.22 11.53
C ASP A 154 -7.81 16.89 11.07
N SER A 155 -8.27 16.31 9.92
CA SER A 155 -7.77 15.04 9.37
C SER A 155 -7.44 15.12 7.88
N LYS A 156 -6.48 14.29 7.47
CA LYS A 156 -6.10 14.06 6.05
C LYS A 156 -6.49 12.66 5.58
N LYS A 157 -7.13 11.87 6.44
CA LYS A 157 -7.49 10.49 6.13
C LYS A 157 -8.66 10.42 5.14
N GLY A 158 -8.70 9.39 4.32
CA GLY A 158 -9.87 9.13 3.48
C GLY A 158 -11.10 8.83 4.35
N ILE A 159 -12.29 9.15 3.85
CA ILE A 159 -13.53 9.07 4.62
C ILE A 159 -14.48 8.07 3.95
N ILE A 160 -15.10 7.22 4.77
CA ILE A 160 -16.22 6.37 4.37
C ILE A 160 -17.44 6.83 5.15
N LEU A 161 -18.50 7.20 4.46
CA LEU A 161 -19.74 7.71 5.05
C LEU A 161 -20.80 6.60 5.12
N ASN A 162 -21.36 6.42 6.30
CA ASN A 162 -22.46 5.52 6.59
C ASN A 162 -23.61 6.31 7.21
N CYS A 163 -24.55 6.72 6.38
CA CYS A 163 -25.74 7.46 6.79
C CYS A 163 -26.96 6.94 6.03
N ARG A 164 -28.04 6.58 6.76
CA ARG A 164 -29.31 6.11 6.18
C ARG A 164 -30.17 7.22 5.64
N GLU A 165 -30.08 8.41 6.25
CA GLU A 165 -30.88 9.56 5.89
C GLU A 165 -30.28 10.27 4.69
N ARG A 166 -30.96 10.19 3.54
CA ARG A 166 -30.44 10.71 2.27
C ARG A 166 -30.16 12.21 2.29
N GLU A 167 -31.00 13.02 2.90
CA GLU A 167 -30.79 14.45 2.92
C GLU A 167 -29.57 14.82 3.78
N THR A 168 -29.44 14.18 4.93
CA THR A 168 -28.25 14.29 5.79
C THR A 168 -26.98 13.85 5.07
N LEU A 169 -27.04 12.72 4.33
CA LEU A 169 -25.94 12.22 3.52
C LEU A 169 -25.54 13.21 2.42
N LYS A 170 -26.51 13.79 1.69
CA LYS A 170 -26.26 14.79 0.66
C LYS A 170 -25.62 16.04 1.22
N GLU A 171 -26.06 16.49 2.40
CA GLU A 171 -25.47 17.63 3.08
C GLU A 171 -24.01 17.36 3.46
N GLY A 172 -23.72 16.21 4.06
CA GLY A 172 -22.36 15.78 4.38
C GLY A 172 -21.48 15.65 3.15
N LEU A 173 -21.99 15.07 2.06
CA LEU A 173 -21.25 14.93 0.81
C LEU A 173 -20.81 16.25 0.20
N ARG A 174 -21.64 17.30 0.28
CA ARG A 174 -21.27 18.64 -0.22
C ARG A 174 -20.01 19.19 0.44
N LEU A 175 -19.74 18.78 1.68
CA LEU A 175 -18.56 19.24 2.41
C LEU A 175 -17.27 18.52 1.98
N VAL A 176 -17.36 17.25 1.58
CA VAL A 176 -16.20 16.37 1.29
C VAL A 176 -16.16 15.86 -0.15
N ASN A 177 -16.89 16.49 -1.05
CA ASN A 177 -16.95 16.08 -2.46
C ASN A 177 -15.56 16.00 -3.12
N ASP A 178 -14.71 17.00 -2.86
CA ASP A 178 -13.35 17.06 -3.42
C ASP A 178 -12.41 15.98 -2.85
N ASP A 179 -12.78 15.39 -1.71
CA ASP A 179 -11.99 14.38 -1.00
C ASP A 179 -12.32 12.94 -1.43
N ARG A 180 -13.16 12.76 -2.45
CA ARG A 180 -13.56 11.43 -2.99
C ARG A 180 -13.89 10.42 -1.90
N PRO A 181 -14.89 10.66 -1.06
CA PRO A 181 -15.28 9.72 -0.02
C PRO A 181 -15.85 8.44 -0.62
N ALA A 182 -15.90 7.36 0.17
CA ALA A 182 -16.72 6.21 -0.16
C ALA A 182 -18.04 6.26 0.60
N LEU A 183 -19.10 5.71 0.01
CA LEU A 183 -20.41 5.58 0.64
C LEU A 183 -20.66 4.11 0.99
N PHE A 184 -20.97 3.87 2.25
CA PHE A 184 -21.41 2.55 2.69
C PHE A 184 -22.93 2.48 2.71
N LEU A 185 -23.50 1.63 1.85
CA LEU A 185 -24.93 1.43 1.77
C LEU A 185 -25.33 0.19 2.60
N GLN A 186 -26.22 0.40 3.55
CA GLN A 186 -26.74 -0.69 4.41
C GLN A 186 -27.90 -1.48 3.77
N SER A 187 -28.36 -1.04 2.63
CA SER A 187 -29.47 -1.63 1.88
C SER A 187 -29.06 -1.92 0.45
N GLU A 188 -29.92 -2.64 -0.27
CA GLU A 188 -29.76 -2.85 -1.70
C GLU A 188 -29.66 -1.50 -2.44
N ILE A 189 -28.74 -1.43 -3.39
CA ILE A 189 -28.48 -0.22 -4.18
C ILE A 189 -29.70 0.19 -5.01
N SER A 190 -29.99 1.49 -5.02
CA SER A 190 -31.02 2.10 -5.89
C SER A 190 -30.38 2.91 -7.02
N GLU A 191 -31.18 3.25 -8.04
CA GLU A 191 -30.73 4.14 -9.12
C GLU A 191 -30.33 5.52 -8.59
N GLU A 192 -31.02 6.01 -7.55
CA GLU A 192 -30.70 7.29 -6.91
C GLU A 192 -29.37 7.26 -6.18
N ASP A 193 -28.96 6.12 -5.59
CA ASP A 193 -27.65 5.96 -4.93
C ASP A 193 -26.53 5.97 -5.96
N ILE A 194 -26.76 5.33 -7.11
CA ILE A 194 -25.81 5.35 -8.23
C ILE A 194 -25.63 6.76 -8.76
N GLU A 195 -26.72 7.49 -8.96
CA GLU A 195 -26.67 8.86 -9.48
C GLU A 195 -26.00 9.81 -8.46
N LEU A 196 -26.30 9.64 -7.17
CA LEU A 196 -25.63 10.38 -6.10
C LEU A 196 -24.12 10.14 -6.12
N ALA A 197 -23.69 8.89 -6.26
CA ALA A 197 -22.28 8.53 -6.32
C ALA A 197 -21.58 9.09 -7.56
N LYS A 198 -22.22 9.06 -8.73
CA LYS A 198 -21.70 9.63 -9.97
C LYS A 198 -21.49 11.14 -9.85
N THR A 199 -22.53 11.83 -9.39
CA THR A 199 -22.53 13.30 -9.29
C THR A 199 -21.44 13.79 -8.34
N ASN A 200 -21.12 13.02 -7.29
CA ASN A 200 -20.12 13.39 -6.29
C ASN A 200 -18.77 12.69 -6.47
N GLY A 201 -18.58 11.90 -7.54
CA GLY A 201 -17.32 11.21 -7.82
C GLY A 201 -16.88 10.24 -6.71
N THR A 202 -17.83 9.66 -5.96
CA THR A 202 -17.57 8.79 -4.81
C THR A 202 -17.45 7.32 -5.22
N SER A 203 -17.00 6.47 -4.29
CA SER A 203 -17.07 5.02 -4.40
C SER A 203 -18.28 4.48 -3.64
N LEU A 204 -18.88 3.37 -4.09
CA LEU A 204 -19.97 2.70 -3.38
C LEU A 204 -19.50 1.37 -2.79
N VAL A 205 -19.74 1.16 -1.50
CA VAL A 205 -19.61 -0.13 -0.86
C VAL A 205 -20.95 -0.85 -0.94
N LEU A 206 -21.03 -1.88 -1.78
CA LEU A 206 -22.21 -2.72 -1.94
C LEU A 206 -22.20 -3.82 -0.89
N THR A 207 -23.29 -3.95 -0.15
CA THR A 207 -23.49 -5.03 0.82
C THR A 207 -24.56 -5.98 0.32
N ALA A 208 -24.28 -7.28 0.37
CA ALA A 208 -25.20 -8.33 -0.04
C ALA A 208 -25.16 -9.52 0.92
N SER A 209 -26.28 -10.20 1.06
CA SER A 209 -26.39 -11.42 1.87
C SER A 209 -26.00 -12.69 1.10
N SER A 210 -25.93 -12.62 -0.23
CA SER A 210 -25.53 -13.72 -1.11
C SER A 210 -24.69 -13.25 -2.28
N PHE A 211 -24.03 -14.19 -2.98
CA PHE A 211 -23.28 -13.90 -4.20
C PHE A 211 -24.18 -13.49 -5.36
N GLU A 212 -25.36 -14.08 -5.45
CA GLU A 212 -26.38 -13.77 -6.46
C GLU A 212 -26.90 -12.34 -6.30
N ASP A 213 -27.15 -11.92 -5.07
CA ASP A 213 -27.53 -10.56 -4.74
C ASP A 213 -26.43 -9.57 -5.11
N LEU A 214 -25.19 -9.89 -4.74
CA LEU A 214 -24.03 -9.05 -5.06
C LEU A 214 -23.86 -8.89 -6.56
N GLU A 215 -23.93 -10.00 -7.32
CA GLU A 215 -23.85 -9.97 -8.77
C GLU A 215 -24.92 -9.06 -9.39
N ARG A 216 -26.17 -9.20 -8.94
CA ARG A 216 -27.29 -8.38 -9.41
C ARG A 216 -27.03 -6.88 -9.18
N GLN A 217 -26.59 -6.50 -7.99
CA GLN A 217 -26.28 -5.11 -7.65
C GLN A 217 -25.11 -4.56 -8.49
N VAL A 218 -24.07 -5.35 -8.68
CA VAL A 218 -22.91 -4.96 -9.52
C VAL A 218 -23.34 -4.78 -10.97
N LEU A 219 -24.14 -5.70 -11.52
CA LEU A 219 -24.62 -5.62 -12.90
C LEU A 219 -25.52 -4.39 -13.11
N ALA A 220 -26.41 -4.09 -12.17
CA ALA A 220 -27.25 -2.89 -12.20
C ALA A 220 -26.39 -1.60 -12.21
N SER A 221 -25.38 -1.52 -11.35
CA SER A 221 -24.43 -0.40 -11.33
C SER A 221 -23.67 -0.24 -12.65
N ARG A 222 -23.20 -1.35 -13.21
CA ARG A 222 -22.47 -1.35 -14.50
C ARG A 222 -23.37 -0.94 -15.66
N GLN A 223 -24.59 -1.41 -15.70
CA GLN A 223 -25.58 -1.00 -16.72
C GLN A 223 -25.89 0.50 -16.65
N ALA A 224 -25.94 1.05 -15.44
CA ALA A 224 -26.03 2.49 -15.23
C ALA A 224 -24.72 3.24 -15.54
N GLY A 225 -23.64 2.57 -15.99
CA GLY A 225 -22.35 3.18 -16.31
C GLY A 225 -21.50 3.55 -15.09
N PHE A 226 -21.75 2.95 -13.92
CA PHE A 226 -21.01 3.18 -12.70
C PHE A 226 -20.17 1.96 -12.32
N ASN A 227 -18.88 2.16 -12.08
CA ASN A 227 -17.92 1.08 -11.86
C ASN A 227 -16.99 1.29 -10.64
N ASN A 228 -17.21 2.32 -9.86
CA ASN A 228 -16.38 2.62 -8.70
C ASN A 228 -16.95 1.93 -7.45
N LEU A 229 -16.83 0.60 -7.40
CA LEU A 229 -17.47 -0.28 -6.44
C LEU A 229 -16.46 -0.96 -5.52
N ILE A 230 -16.93 -1.24 -4.30
CA ILE A 230 -16.25 -2.05 -3.29
C ILE A 230 -17.27 -3.08 -2.78
N LEU A 231 -16.86 -4.33 -2.62
CA LEU A 231 -17.81 -5.42 -2.35
C LEU A 231 -17.74 -5.90 -0.90
N ASN A 232 -18.89 -6.11 -0.30
CA ASN A 232 -19.06 -6.75 1.00
C ASN A 232 -20.13 -7.83 0.91
N VAL A 233 -19.78 -9.07 1.25
CA VAL A 233 -20.74 -10.16 1.43
C VAL A 233 -20.83 -10.48 2.91
N GLU A 234 -22.03 -10.41 3.46
CA GLU A 234 -22.29 -10.72 4.86
C GLU A 234 -21.85 -12.15 5.19
N ALA A 235 -21.29 -12.31 6.37
CA ALA A 235 -20.82 -13.60 6.85
C ALA A 235 -21.21 -13.81 8.31
N ALA A 236 -21.77 -14.96 8.62
CA ALA A 236 -22.21 -15.29 9.97
C ALA A 236 -21.02 -15.54 10.93
N ASN A 237 -19.86 -15.92 10.39
CA ASN A 237 -18.67 -16.21 11.17
C ASN A 237 -17.38 -16.01 10.35
N MET A 238 -16.27 -16.08 11.03
CA MET A 238 -14.93 -15.87 10.45
C MET A 238 -14.60 -16.86 9.32
N GLY A 239 -14.98 -18.12 9.46
CA GLY A 239 -14.76 -19.14 8.41
C GLY A 239 -15.51 -18.81 7.12
N GLN A 240 -16.77 -18.41 7.23
CA GLN A 240 -17.58 -17.99 6.08
C GLN A 240 -17.01 -16.72 5.45
N GLN A 241 -16.52 -15.76 6.23
CA GLN A 241 -15.91 -14.56 5.69
C GLN A 241 -14.68 -14.88 4.83
N VAL A 242 -13.78 -15.75 5.31
CA VAL A 242 -12.63 -16.21 4.52
C VAL A 242 -13.04 -16.93 3.26
N GLN A 243 -14.07 -17.77 3.36
CA GLN A 243 -14.62 -18.48 2.21
C GLN A 243 -15.18 -17.50 1.18
N ASN A 244 -15.98 -16.53 1.61
CA ASN A 244 -16.56 -15.52 0.74
C ASN A 244 -15.45 -14.72 0.02
N ASN A 245 -14.47 -14.19 0.75
CA ASN A 245 -13.37 -13.45 0.16
C ASN A 245 -12.57 -14.29 -0.84
N THR A 246 -12.36 -15.58 -0.52
CA THR A 246 -11.63 -16.50 -1.39
C THR A 246 -12.39 -16.80 -2.67
N ILE A 247 -13.72 -16.99 -2.58
CA ILE A 247 -14.59 -17.21 -3.74
C ILE A 247 -14.58 -15.99 -4.65
N LEU A 248 -14.79 -14.78 -4.11
CA LEU A 248 -14.79 -13.53 -4.87
C LEU A 248 -13.45 -13.33 -5.60
N ARG A 249 -12.32 -13.42 -4.87
CA ARG A 249 -10.98 -13.29 -5.45
C ARG A 249 -10.71 -14.34 -6.52
N ARG A 250 -11.06 -15.60 -6.26
CA ARG A 250 -10.83 -16.71 -7.19
C ARG A 250 -11.69 -16.57 -8.45
N SER A 251 -12.95 -16.19 -8.31
CA SER A 251 -13.85 -15.96 -9.45
C SER A 251 -13.32 -14.83 -10.34
N ALA A 252 -12.88 -13.72 -9.74
CA ALA A 252 -12.29 -12.61 -10.48
C ALA A 252 -11.01 -13.02 -11.22
N LEU A 253 -10.05 -13.65 -10.52
CA LEU A 253 -8.70 -13.88 -11.05
C LEU A 253 -8.59 -15.15 -11.89
N ARG A 254 -9.28 -16.24 -11.53
CA ARG A 254 -9.12 -17.54 -12.20
C ARG A 254 -10.21 -17.81 -13.22
N GLN A 255 -11.40 -17.26 -13.03
CA GLN A 255 -12.57 -17.43 -13.92
C GLN A 255 -12.83 -16.20 -14.77
N ASN A 256 -12.14 -15.10 -14.54
CA ASN A 256 -12.35 -13.80 -15.20
C ASN A 256 -13.80 -13.30 -15.04
N PHE A 257 -14.42 -13.63 -13.90
CA PHE A 257 -15.79 -13.24 -13.60
C PHE A 257 -15.84 -11.78 -13.15
N LYS A 258 -16.05 -10.90 -14.09
CA LYS A 258 -15.95 -9.43 -13.94
C LYS A 258 -16.86 -8.83 -12.85
N PRO A 259 -18.08 -9.36 -12.59
CA PRO A 259 -18.89 -8.83 -11.50
C PRO A 259 -18.25 -8.91 -10.12
N PHE A 260 -17.30 -9.84 -9.89
CA PHE A 260 -16.57 -9.96 -8.61
C PHE A 260 -15.17 -9.33 -8.64
N GLY A 261 -14.82 -8.67 -9.72
CA GLY A 261 -13.53 -8.03 -9.92
C GLY A 261 -13.39 -6.64 -9.27
N TYR A 262 -13.69 -6.53 -7.99
CA TYR A 262 -13.61 -5.30 -7.21
C TYR A 262 -12.94 -5.53 -5.85
N PRO A 263 -12.42 -4.44 -5.19
CA PRO A 263 -11.88 -4.52 -3.84
C PRO A 263 -12.92 -5.03 -2.83
N LEU A 264 -12.45 -5.66 -1.76
CA LEU A 264 -13.31 -6.24 -0.72
C LEU A 264 -13.30 -5.39 0.54
N PHE A 265 -14.48 -5.19 1.10
CA PHE A 265 -14.73 -4.48 2.35
C PHE A 265 -15.16 -5.45 3.45
N SER A 266 -14.76 -5.19 4.69
CA SER A 266 -15.20 -5.97 5.84
C SER A 266 -15.31 -5.12 7.10
N PHE A 267 -16.44 -5.27 7.79
CA PHE A 267 -16.54 -4.88 9.19
C PHE A 267 -15.91 -5.95 10.07
N VAL A 268 -15.05 -5.50 10.97
CA VAL A 268 -14.49 -6.37 11.99
C VAL A 268 -15.28 -6.14 13.29
N ARG A 269 -16.07 -7.11 13.66
CA ARG A 269 -16.82 -7.14 14.92
C ARG A 269 -16.42 -8.39 15.69
N GLY A 270 -16.36 -8.32 17.01
CA GLY A 270 -15.98 -9.44 17.87
C GLY A 270 -16.43 -9.23 19.31
N GLU A 271 -16.40 -10.32 20.10
CA GLU A 271 -16.81 -10.30 21.51
C GLU A 271 -15.69 -9.76 22.44
N SER A 272 -14.46 -9.72 21.96
CA SER A 272 -13.29 -9.22 22.70
C SER A 272 -12.27 -8.60 21.77
N LYS A 273 -11.34 -7.81 22.32
CA LYS A 273 -10.21 -7.24 21.57
C LYS A 273 -9.39 -8.30 20.84
N ASN A 274 -9.18 -9.47 21.45
CA ASN A 274 -8.44 -10.56 20.84
C ASN A 274 -9.21 -11.18 19.66
N ASP A 275 -10.54 -11.31 19.76
CA ASP A 275 -11.38 -11.79 18.65
C ASP A 275 -11.38 -10.77 17.51
N ILE A 276 -11.50 -9.47 17.80
CA ILE A 276 -11.38 -8.39 16.82
C ILE A 276 -10.03 -8.45 16.13
N LEU A 277 -8.92 -8.56 16.89
CA LEU A 277 -7.57 -8.64 16.32
C LEU A 277 -7.41 -9.88 15.43
N ALA A 278 -7.90 -11.05 15.87
CA ALA A 278 -7.83 -12.28 15.08
C ALA A 278 -8.59 -12.16 13.75
N ARG A 279 -9.80 -11.58 13.77
CA ARG A 279 -10.62 -11.34 12.59
C ARG A 279 -9.97 -10.32 11.65
N ALA A 280 -9.47 -9.21 12.18
CA ALA A 280 -8.77 -8.18 11.40
C ALA A 280 -7.51 -8.76 10.74
N SER A 281 -6.71 -9.52 11.49
CA SER A 281 -5.52 -10.20 10.98
C SER A 281 -5.85 -11.16 9.84
N LEU A 282 -6.92 -11.94 10.01
CA LEU A 282 -7.38 -12.88 9.00
C LEU A 282 -7.84 -12.18 7.71
N GLN A 283 -8.56 -11.04 7.83
CA GLN A 283 -8.97 -10.25 6.68
C GLN A 283 -7.76 -9.65 5.95
N THR A 284 -6.78 -9.13 6.69
CA THR A 284 -5.52 -8.63 6.11
C THR A 284 -4.78 -9.71 5.33
N CYS A 285 -4.72 -10.95 5.87
CA CYS A 285 -4.10 -12.09 5.19
C CYS A 285 -4.93 -12.64 4.02
N LYS A 286 -6.26 -12.43 4.01
CA LYS A 286 -7.22 -13.08 3.10
C LYS A 286 -8.08 -12.06 2.36
N TYR A 287 -7.38 -11.23 1.58
CA TYR A 287 -7.96 -10.41 0.51
C TYR A 287 -8.84 -9.24 0.95
N GLY A 288 -8.94 -8.93 2.24
CA GLY A 288 -9.61 -7.71 2.68
C GLY A 288 -8.87 -6.49 2.16
N SER A 289 -9.54 -5.68 1.33
CA SER A 289 -8.96 -4.43 0.80
C SER A 289 -9.19 -3.26 1.75
N ILE A 290 -10.31 -3.28 2.49
CA ILE A 290 -10.61 -2.36 3.58
C ILE A 290 -11.14 -3.17 4.77
N ILE A 291 -10.61 -2.89 5.95
CA ILE A 291 -11.13 -3.40 7.22
C ILE A 291 -11.51 -2.23 8.12
N VAL A 292 -12.70 -2.30 8.72
CA VAL A 292 -13.18 -1.29 9.67
C VAL A 292 -13.14 -1.86 11.07
N LEU A 293 -12.35 -1.24 11.93
CA LEU A 293 -12.23 -1.56 13.34
C LEU A 293 -13.23 -0.73 14.17
N PRO A 294 -13.88 -1.31 15.18
CA PRO A 294 -14.90 -0.61 15.97
C PRO A 294 -14.33 0.45 16.90
N GLU A 295 -13.05 0.36 17.24
CA GLU A 295 -12.41 1.25 18.18
C GLU A 295 -10.94 1.47 17.85
N TYR A 296 -10.39 2.58 18.34
CA TYR A 296 -8.97 2.85 18.34
C TYR A 296 -8.28 2.09 19.48
N ASP A 297 -7.31 1.24 19.15
CA ASP A 297 -6.44 0.56 20.12
C ASP A 297 -5.02 0.48 19.56
N LYS A 298 -4.10 1.21 20.18
CA LYS A 298 -2.72 1.35 19.70
C LYS A 298 -1.98 0.02 19.61
N ALA A 299 -2.18 -0.89 20.56
CA ALA A 299 -1.50 -2.19 20.57
C ALA A 299 -2.01 -3.10 19.43
N MET A 300 -3.33 -3.11 19.23
CA MET A 300 -3.96 -3.81 18.10
C MET A 300 -3.48 -3.26 16.77
N LEU A 301 -3.46 -1.95 16.61
CA LEU A 301 -3.02 -1.27 15.39
C LEU A 301 -1.56 -1.56 15.07
N TYR A 302 -0.66 -1.52 16.07
CA TYR A 302 0.74 -1.89 15.89
C TYR A 302 0.90 -3.33 15.36
N THR A 303 0.13 -4.26 15.91
CA THR A 303 0.13 -5.65 15.47
C THR A 303 -0.36 -5.79 14.03
N LEU A 304 -1.46 -5.11 13.68
CA LEU A 304 -2.02 -5.14 12.32
C LEU A 304 -1.10 -4.47 11.30
N PHE A 305 -0.47 -3.36 11.64
CA PHE A 305 0.51 -2.69 10.77
C PHE A 305 1.72 -3.58 10.50
N THR A 306 2.25 -4.24 11.55
CA THR A 306 3.34 -5.20 11.41
C THR A 306 2.97 -6.36 10.50
N LEU A 307 1.78 -6.92 10.68
CA LEU A 307 1.25 -8.01 9.84
C LEU A 307 1.06 -7.53 8.40
N ARG A 308 0.44 -6.36 8.20
CA ARG A 308 0.20 -5.75 6.89
C ARG A 308 1.53 -5.54 6.15
N GLN A 309 2.52 -4.94 6.78
CA GLN A 309 3.83 -4.74 6.19
C GLN A 309 4.45 -6.06 5.74
N ASN A 310 4.39 -7.11 6.56
CA ASN A 310 4.92 -8.43 6.20
C ASN A 310 4.16 -9.09 5.03
N ILE A 311 2.84 -8.96 4.98
CA ILE A 311 2.02 -9.58 3.92
C ILE A 311 2.25 -8.89 2.57
N PHE A 312 2.43 -7.58 2.56
CA PHE A 312 2.58 -6.78 1.34
C PHE A 312 4.02 -6.50 0.94
N THR A 313 5.00 -7.03 1.67
CA THR A 313 6.39 -7.08 1.23
C THR A 313 6.58 -8.16 0.17
N ASP A 314 7.44 -7.91 -0.83
CA ASP A 314 7.76 -8.89 -1.87
C ASP A 314 8.40 -10.15 -1.26
N PRO A 315 7.77 -11.33 -1.34
CA PRO A 315 8.30 -12.55 -0.74
C PRO A 315 9.57 -13.06 -1.44
N GLN A 316 9.86 -12.55 -2.62
CA GLN A 316 11.05 -12.91 -3.42
C GLN A 316 12.22 -11.94 -3.19
N LYS A 317 11.98 -10.84 -2.48
CA LYS A 317 13.00 -9.84 -2.14
C LYS A 317 13.15 -9.74 -0.63
N PRO A 318 14.37 -9.67 -0.11
CA PRO A 318 14.59 -9.37 1.29
C PRO A 318 13.94 -8.02 1.67
N ILE A 319 13.45 -7.92 2.90
CA ILE A 319 12.98 -6.64 3.43
C ILE A 319 14.18 -5.69 3.50
N GLN A 320 14.02 -4.48 2.97
CA GLN A 320 15.06 -3.48 2.85
C GLN A 320 14.70 -2.24 3.66
N VAL A 321 15.72 -1.55 4.13
CA VAL A 321 15.62 -0.17 4.60
C VAL A 321 16.09 0.78 3.49
N ASP A 322 15.64 2.02 3.52
CA ASP A 322 16.06 3.00 2.54
C ASP A 322 17.57 3.26 2.62
N PRO A 323 18.27 3.34 1.48
CA PRO A 323 19.67 3.71 1.46
C PRO A 323 19.82 5.20 1.78
N LYS A 324 20.26 5.50 3.00
CA LYS A 324 20.52 6.85 3.51
C LYS A 324 21.41 6.81 4.76
N VAL A 325 21.66 7.97 5.36
CA VAL A 325 22.30 8.07 6.67
C VAL A 325 21.24 8.03 7.75
N TYR A 326 21.37 7.10 8.68
CA TYR A 326 20.51 6.98 9.86
C TYR A 326 21.27 7.52 11.08
N PRO A 327 20.74 8.52 11.78
CA PRO A 327 21.27 8.94 13.06
C PRO A 327 20.92 7.87 14.11
N ILE A 328 21.91 7.40 14.85
CA ILE A 328 21.74 6.52 15.99
C ILE A 328 22.06 7.33 17.25
N GLY A 329 21.10 7.44 18.16
CA GLY A 329 21.16 8.41 19.26
C GLY A 329 21.10 9.85 18.74
N ASP A 330 21.89 10.73 19.35
CA ASP A 330 22.01 12.15 18.97
C ASP A 330 23.40 12.45 18.40
N PRO A 331 23.73 12.02 17.15
CA PRO A 331 25.06 12.18 16.60
C PRO A 331 25.38 13.64 16.27
N THR A 332 26.62 14.02 16.56
CA THR A 332 27.21 15.30 16.15
C THR A 332 28.06 15.14 14.90
N ALA A 333 28.59 16.23 14.36
CA ALA A 333 29.49 16.15 13.20
C ALA A 333 30.80 15.37 13.47
N GLU A 334 31.21 15.25 14.71
CA GLU A 334 32.38 14.48 15.15
C GLU A 334 32.10 13.02 15.47
N SER A 335 30.82 12.61 15.50
CA SER A 335 30.43 11.24 15.81
C SER A 335 30.89 10.24 14.75
N PRO A 336 31.23 8.99 15.13
CA PRO A 336 31.77 8.00 14.20
C PRO A 336 30.76 7.63 13.12
N VAL A 337 31.30 7.22 11.96
CA VAL A 337 30.51 6.75 10.81
C VAL A 337 30.68 5.25 10.65
N PHE A 338 29.58 4.53 10.67
CA PHE A 338 29.51 3.10 10.33
C PHE A 338 28.85 2.93 8.96
N VAL A 339 29.25 1.92 8.21
CA VAL A 339 28.60 1.59 6.94
C VAL A 339 28.16 0.13 6.93
N THR A 340 26.96 -0.12 6.38
CA THR A 340 26.45 -1.48 6.15
C THR A 340 25.48 -1.51 4.97
N THR A 341 24.85 -2.67 4.72
CA THR A 341 23.92 -2.90 3.62
C THR A 341 22.50 -2.55 4.02
N ASN A 342 21.63 -2.36 3.02
CA ASN A 342 20.21 -2.08 3.24
C ASN A 342 19.34 -3.32 3.56
N PHE A 343 19.93 -4.47 3.86
CA PHE A 343 19.18 -5.61 4.41
C PHE A 343 18.66 -5.25 5.82
N SER A 344 17.36 -5.32 6.01
CA SER A 344 16.70 -4.87 7.24
C SER A 344 17.24 -5.55 8.50
N LEU A 345 17.50 -6.88 8.44
CA LEU A 345 18.04 -7.60 9.58
C LEU A 345 19.43 -7.08 9.96
N THR A 346 20.31 -6.82 8.98
CA THR A 346 21.63 -6.23 9.22
C THR A 346 21.51 -4.84 9.84
N TYR A 347 20.60 -4.02 9.31
CA TYR A 347 20.33 -2.69 9.87
C TYR A 347 19.93 -2.76 11.34
N PHE A 348 18.92 -3.59 11.69
CA PHE A 348 18.47 -3.70 13.08
C PHE A 348 19.54 -4.23 14.03
N MET A 349 20.31 -5.21 13.58
CA MET A 349 21.39 -5.75 14.42
C MET A 349 22.47 -4.71 14.66
N VAL A 350 22.92 -4.02 13.62
CA VAL A 350 24.00 -3.03 13.73
C VAL A 350 23.52 -1.78 14.50
N SER A 351 22.37 -1.23 14.18
CA SER A 351 21.81 -0.06 14.87
C SER A 351 21.57 -0.35 16.35
N GLY A 352 20.97 -1.50 16.66
CA GLY A 352 20.70 -1.90 18.04
C GLY A 352 21.97 -2.08 18.87
N GLU A 353 23.04 -2.63 18.30
CA GLU A 353 24.31 -2.80 19.02
C GLU A 353 25.09 -1.47 19.17
N ILE A 354 24.95 -0.54 18.22
CA ILE A 354 25.47 0.82 18.39
C ILE A 354 24.73 1.52 19.54
N GLU A 355 23.39 1.44 19.59
CA GLU A 355 22.58 1.98 20.70
C GLU A 355 22.98 1.37 22.03
N ASN A 356 23.12 0.03 22.10
CA ASN A 356 23.54 -0.71 23.30
C ASN A 356 24.93 -0.30 23.80
N SER A 357 25.80 0.17 22.92
CA SER A 357 27.13 0.66 23.30
C SER A 357 27.09 2.01 24.01
N GLY A 358 25.98 2.74 23.94
CA GLY A 358 25.77 4.06 24.56
C GLY A 358 26.43 5.22 23.82
N ILE A 359 26.93 5.02 22.58
CA ILE A 359 27.43 6.10 21.74
C ILE A 359 26.38 6.55 20.72
N SER A 360 26.54 7.79 20.26
CA SER A 360 25.81 8.29 19.09
C SER A 360 26.69 8.14 17.84
N ALA A 361 26.12 7.71 16.72
CA ALA A 361 26.85 7.46 15.48
C ALA A 361 25.98 7.74 14.24
N HIS A 362 26.66 7.95 13.10
CA HIS A 362 26.02 7.97 11.78
C HIS A 362 26.12 6.58 11.16
N LEU A 363 24.97 5.95 10.86
CA LEU A 363 24.93 4.66 10.19
C LEU A 363 24.55 4.86 8.72
N VAL A 364 25.54 4.69 7.84
CA VAL A 364 25.38 4.79 6.38
C VAL A 364 24.88 3.46 5.83
N ILE A 365 23.71 3.48 5.21
CA ILE A 365 23.10 2.30 4.60
C ILE A 365 23.23 2.39 3.09
N VAL A 366 23.97 1.44 2.50
CA VAL A 366 24.26 1.39 1.07
C VAL A 366 23.26 0.48 0.36
N GLU A 367 22.82 0.86 -0.85
CA GLU A 367 21.93 0.06 -1.69
C GLU A 367 22.61 -1.24 -2.15
N THR A 368 22.01 -2.37 -1.80
CA THR A 368 22.52 -3.72 -2.11
C THR A 368 21.41 -4.70 -2.51
N GLU A 369 20.24 -4.18 -2.89
CA GLU A 369 19.02 -4.98 -3.14
C GLU A 369 18.63 -5.85 -1.93
N GLY A 370 18.84 -5.32 -0.71
CA GLY A 370 18.49 -6.01 0.53
C GLY A 370 19.34 -7.25 0.84
N GLN A 371 20.54 -7.34 0.29
CA GLN A 371 21.44 -8.46 0.56
C GLN A 371 22.27 -8.21 1.82
N SER A 372 22.57 -9.28 2.57
CA SER A 372 23.50 -9.21 3.69
C SER A 372 24.93 -8.89 3.24
N VAL A 373 25.78 -8.42 4.14
CA VAL A 373 27.14 -7.94 3.84
C VAL A 373 27.93 -8.91 2.95
N LEU A 374 28.06 -10.17 3.35
CA LEU A 374 28.81 -11.15 2.58
C LEU A 374 28.17 -11.50 1.23
N THR A 375 26.83 -11.60 1.21
CA THR A 375 26.11 -11.89 -0.03
C THR A 375 26.22 -10.73 -1.02
N ALA A 376 26.08 -9.49 -0.54
CA ALA A 376 26.22 -8.29 -1.36
C ALA A 376 27.63 -8.11 -1.89
N TRP A 377 28.64 -8.38 -1.06
CA TRP A 377 30.03 -8.38 -1.48
C TRP A 377 30.32 -9.43 -2.55
N ALA A 378 29.91 -10.67 -2.33
CA ALA A 378 30.07 -11.75 -3.30
C ALA A 378 29.34 -11.49 -4.64
N ALA A 379 28.22 -10.76 -4.60
CA ALA A 379 27.48 -10.33 -5.78
C ALA A 379 28.05 -9.03 -6.42
N GLY A 380 29.15 -8.48 -5.89
CA GLY A 380 29.74 -7.21 -6.34
C GLY A 380 28.82 -6.00 -6.14
N LYS A 381 27.96 -6.01 -5.11
CA LYS A 381 27.04 -4.92 -4.78
C LYS A 381 27.48 -4.11 -3.56
N PHE A 382 28.47 -4.60 -2.82
CA PHE A 382 29.04 -3.95 -1.64
C PHE A 382 30.56 -4.04 -1.71
N ASP A 383 31.18 -3.06 -2.34
CA ASP A 383 32.62 -2.93 -2.55
C ASP A 383 33.06 -1.48 -2.27
N GLY A 384 34.38 -1.23 -2.28
CA GLY A 384 34.92 0.08 -1.95
C GLY A 384 34.49 1.18 -2.91
N GLU A 385 34.40 0.90 -4.21
CA GLU A 385 33.98 1.85 -5.24
C GLU A 385 32.51 2.29 -5.01
N LYS A 386 31.60 1.33 -4.75
CA LYS A 386 30.18 1.62 -4.54
C LYS A 386 29.91 2.35 -3.25
N ILE A 387 30.59 1.98 -2.16
CA ILE A 387 30.51 2.69 -0.88
C ILE A 387 31.00 4.12 -1.06
N ALA A 388 32.16 4.32 -1.69
CA ALA A 388 32.73 5.64 -1.94
C ALA A 388 31.81 6.51 -2.81
N LYS A 389 31.24 5.93 -3.87
CA LYS A 389 30.26 6.61 -4.72
C LYS A 389 29.04 7.05 -3.92
N PHE A 390 28.46 6.15 -3.13
CA PHE A 390 27.30 6.47 -2.31
C PHE A 390 27.60 7.59 -1.30
N VAL A 391 28.72 7.50 -0.59
CA VAL A 391 29.18 8.54 0.36
C VAL A 391 29.28 9.92 -0.31
N LYS A 392 29.80 9.97 -1.56
CA LYS A 392 29.89 11.21 -2.35
C LYS A 392 28.51 11.69 -2.78
N ASP A 393 27.66 10.80 -3.28
CA ASP A 393 26.31 11.13 -3.79
C ASP A 393 25.43 11.74 -2.70
N ILE A 394 25.48 11.22 -1.46
CA ILE A 394 24.75 11.75 -0.30
C ILE A 394 25.44 12.95 0.37
N LYS A 395 26.60 13.38 -0.17
CA LYS A 395 27.43 14.48 0.35
C LYS A 395 27.71 14.35 1.86
N LEU A 396 28.10 13.16 2.27
CA LEU A 396 28.35 12.87 3.70
C LEU A 396 29.43 13.82 4.28
N GLU A 397 30.40 14.26 3.48
CA GLU A 397 31.42 15.19 3.89
C GLU A 397 30.92 16.57 4.33
N GLU A 398 29.74 16.98 3.90
CA GLU A 398 29.08 18.21 4.34
C GLU A 398 28.35 18.01 5.68
N GLN A 399 28.03 16.75 6.05
CA GLN A 399 27.27 16.40 7.25
C GLN A 399 28.16 16.05 8.45
N VAL A 400 29.37 15.50 8.19
CA VAL A 400 30.29 15.05 9.24
C VAL A 400 31.68 15.68 9.06
N LYS A 401 32.34 15.95 10.18
CA LYS A 401 33.72 16.43 10.20
C LYS A 401 34.73 15.30 10.35
N THR A 402 34.31 14.21 11.01
CA THR A 402 35.14 13.01 11.06
C THR A 402 35.43 12.51 9.65
N ARG A 403 36.63 12.00 9.44
CA ARG A 403 37.05 11.38 8.18
C ARG A 403 37.37 9.89 8.41
N LYS A 404 36.73 9.30 9.39
CA LYS A 404 36.86 7.88 9.72
C LYS A 404 35.54 7.16 9.38
N ILE A 405 35.65 6.04 8.68
CA ILE A 405 34.50 5.19 8.34
C ILE A 405 34.80 3.74 8.73
N VAL A 406 33.85 3.14 9.50
CA VAL A 406 33.96 1.78 9.97
C VAL A 406 33.20 0.85 9.02
N ILE A 407 33.94 -0.10 8.43
CA ILE A 407 33.37 -1.14 7.55
C ILE A 407 33.18 -2.46 8.31
N PRO A 408 32.25 -3.34 7.90
CA PRO A 408 32.10 -4.65 8.52
C PRO A 408 33.35 -5.51 8.37
N GLY A 409 33.78 -6.17 9.47
CA GLY A 409 35.02 -6.96 9.49
C GLY A 409 35.06 -8.14 8.53
N PHE A 410 33.88 -8.69 8.17
CA PHE A 410 33.77 -9.77 7.17
C PHE A 410 34.23 -9.36 5.76
N VAL A 411 34.27 -8.08 5.46
CA VAL A 411 34.67 -7.54 4.14
C VAL A 411 35.93 -6.66 4.26
N SER A 412 36.82 -6.97 5.19
CA SER A 412 38.05 -6.24 5.41
C SER A 412 38.89 -6.01 4.14
N GLN A 413 38.82 -6.92 3.19
CA GLN A 413 39.54 -6.84 1.92
C GLN A 413 39.13 -5.65 1.02
N ILE A 414 37.98 -4.99 1.28
CA ILE A 414 37.59 -3.80 0.50
C ILE A 414 38.19 -2.51 1.06
N SER A 415 38.90 -2.53 2.18
CA SER A 415 39.43 -1.33 2.84
C SER A 415 40.35 -0.50 1.94
N GLY A 416 41.32 -1.12 1.30
CA GLY A 416 42.24 -0.42 0.40
C GLY A 416 41.55 0.17 -0.84
N ASP A 417 40.61 -0.55 -1.42
CA ASP A 417 39.78 -0.07 -2.54
C ASP A 417 38.91 1.13 -2.11
N LEU A 418 38.34 1.09 -0.91
CA LEU A 418 37.58 2.20 -0.37
C LEU A 418 38.46 3.43 -0.08
N GLU A 419 39.65 3.27 0.48
CA GLU A 419 40.60 4.37 0.72
C GLU A 419 41.04 5.04 -0.59
N GLU A 420 41.31 4.24 -1.63
CA GLU A 420 41.66 4.76 -2.94
C GLU A 420 40.53 5.58 -3.56
N ASN A 421 39.29 5.10 -3.43
CA ASN A 421 38.11 5.76 -4.01
C ASN A 421 37.52 6.87 -3.13
N LEU A 422 37.92 6.98 -1.84
CA LEU A 422 37.49 8.02 -0.89
C LEU A 422 38.65 8.75 -0.27
N PRO A 423 39.41 9.55 -1.05
CA PRO A 423 40.62 10.20 -0.58
C PRO A 423 40.37 11.11 0.65
N GLY A 424 41.22 10.99 1.65
CA GLY A 424 41.14 11.78 2.87
C GLY A 424 40.28 11.16 3.97
N TRP A 425 39.72 9.97 3.73
CA TRP A 425 39.08 9.18 4.75
C TRP A 425 40.00 8.04 5.24
N GLU A 426 39.93 7.75 6.52
CA GLU A 426 40.52 6.59 7.15
C GLU A 426 39.49 5.47 7.22
N VAL A 427 39.80 4.31 6.66
CA VAL A 427 38.91 3.14 6.69
C VAL A 427 39.29 2.23 7.85
N ILE A 428 38.43 2.14 8.81
CA ILE A 428 38.58 1.28 9.99
C ILE A 428 37.87 -0.03 9.76
N VAL A 429 38.60 -1.14 9.86
CA VAL A 429 38.01 -2.47 9.80
C VAL A 429 37.36 -2.79 11.17
N GLY A 430 36.05 -2.89 11.19
CA GLY A 430 35.25 -3.18 12.38
C GLY A 430 35.28 -4.67 12.76
N CYS A 431 34.39 -5.02 13.68
CA CYS A 431 34.17 -6.41 14.10
C CYS A 431 33.42 -7.22 13.00
N GLN A 432 33.51 -8.55 13.10
CA GLN A 432 32.81 -9.46 12.20
C GLN A 432 31.35 -9.62 12.59
N GLU A 433 31.07 -9.79 13.87
CA GLU A 433 29.71 -9.95 14.38
C GLU A 433 29.19 -8.63 14.99
N ALA A 434 27.91 -8.31 14.72
CA ALA A 434 27.31 -7.10 15.27
C ALA A 434 27.31 -7.05 16.79
N SER A 435 27.18 -8.20 17.46
CA SER A 435 27.26 -8.35 18.92
C SER A 435 28.57 -7.87 19.53
N ASP A 436 29.65 -7.81 18.74
CA ASP A 436 30.95 -7.36 19.18
C ASP A 436 31.17 -5.85 19.08
N ILE A 437 30.23 -5.12 18.47
CA ILE A 437 30.29 -3.65 18.29
C ILE A 437 30.53 -2.92 19.61
N PRO A 438 29.83 -3.22 20.74
CA PRO A 438 30.09 -2.54 22.01
C PRO A 438 31.53 -2.74 22.53
N SER A 439 32.10 -3.92 22.30
CA SER A 439 33.49 -4.23 22.69
C SER A 439 34.51 -3.56 21.76
N PHE A 440 34.20 -3.54 20.45
CA PHE A 440 35.01 -2.87 19.45
C PHE A 440 35.11 -1.37 19.74
N ILE A 441 33.99 -0.69 19.98
CA ILE A 441 33.94 0.74 20.28
C ILE A 441 34.75 1.10 21.51
N LYS A 442 34.76 0.26 22.55
CA LYS A 442 35.54 0.49 23.79
C LYS A 442 37.06 0.42 23.56
N ASN A 443 37.50 -0.33 22.56
CA ASN A 443 38.92 -0.61 22.32
C ASN A 443 39.52 0.23 21.18
N PHE A 444 38.70 0.92 20.41
CA PHE A 444 39.14 1.76 19.29
C PHE A 444 38.79 3.23 19.51
N ASP A 445 39.74 4.11 19.22
CA ASP A 445 39.49 5.55 19.16
C ASP A 445 38.82 5.88 17.82
N LEU A 446 37.52 6.06 17.87
CA LEU A 446 36.71 6.38 16.71
C LEU A 446 36.48 7.89 16.53
N THR A 447 36.97 8.72 17.44
CA THR A 447 36.83 10.20 17.39
C THR A 447 38.03 10.89 16.77
#